data_1bd8585f5b32c6b9f2dd9e1ec1a040b1
#
_entry.id   1bd8585f5b32c6b9f2dd9e1ec1a040b1
#
_cell.length_a   1.000
_cell.length_b   1.000
_cell.length_c   1.000
_cell.angle_alpha   90.00
_cell.angle_beta   90.00
_cell.angle_gamma   90.00
#
_symmetry.space_group_name_H-M   'P 1'
#
loop_
_entity.id
_entity.type
_entity.pdbx_description
1 polymer ?
#
loop_
_entity_poly.entity_id
_entity_poly.type
_entity_poly.pdbx_seq_one_letter_code
_entity_poly.pdbx_strand_id
1 'polypeptide(L)'
;MNEQTSWDFTRIFKTKEDYDKCFSKVENSFKELSKFQGNLNNKENILNFLKQEESSEELFAKLFTYSSMHFDQNQKDPSNQVLRGKVMDLYGKYIQATSFSNSEIIANGTENLESWSKEKEFKPYSYVLKRLIKNQNHILSAKEESIIANYANVTNSL
;
A
#
# COMPACT_ATOMS: atom_id res chain seq x y z
N MET A 1 37.38 19.37 -10.66
CA MET A 1 36.78 18.04 -10.91
C MET A 1 35.49 17.98 -10.10
N ASN A 2 34.33 18.06 -10.74
CA ASN A 2 33.06 17.84 -10.05
C ASN A 2 32.93 16.34 -9.88
N GLU A 3 33.20 15.82 -8.69
CA GLU A 3 32.75 14.49 -8.32
C GLU A 3 31.22 14.53 -8.29
N GLN A 4 30.63 13.97 -9.32
CA GLN A 4 29.20 13.78 -9.39
C GLN A 4 28.87 12.67 -8.37
N THR A 5 28.51 13.06 -7.16
CA THR A 5 28.06 12.15 -6.12
C THR A 5 26.75 11.51 -6.59
N SER A 6 26.82 10.29 -7.13
CA SER A 6 25.65 9.49 -7.47
C SER A 6 25.32 8.53 -6.35
N TRP A 7 24.04 8.30 -6.12
CA TRP A 7 23.59 7.32 -5.15
C TRP A 7 23.87 5.89 -5.62
N ASP A 8 24.24 5.01 -4.68
CA ASP A 8 24.42 3.59 -4.95
C ASP A 8 23.08 2.85 -4.81
N PHE A 9 22.42 2.65 -5.95
CA PHE A 9 21.13 1.96 -6.02
C PHE A 9 21.23 0.43 -5.85
N THR A 10 22.44 -0.12 -5.93
CA THR A 10 22.64 -1.59 -5.77
C THR A 10 22.30 -2.08 -4.37
N ARG A 11 22.22 -1.17 -3.40
CA ARG A 11 21.76 -1.49 -2.03
C ARG A 11 20.26 -1.80 -1.96
N ILE A 12 19.46 -1.33 -2.93
CA ILE A 12 18.01 -1.58 -2.98
C ILE A 12 17.75 -2.75 -3.93
N PHE A 13 18.22 -2.64 -5.18
CA PHE A 13 18.16 -3.71 -6.17
C PHE A 13 19.54 -3.87 -6.85
N LYS A 14 20.09 -5.09 -6.81
CA LYS A 14 21.40 -5.37 -7.40
C LYS A 14 21.35 -5.35 -8.92
N THR A 15 20.25 -5.80 -9.48
CA THR A 15 20.03 -5.89 -10.92
C THR A 15 18.64 -5.39 -11.30
N LYS A 16 18.46 -5.13 -12.60
CA LYS A 16 17.14 -4.81 -13.15
C LYS A 16 16.16 -5.98 -12.97
N GLU A 17 16.65 -7.21 -13.11
CA GLU A 17 15.86 -8.43 -12.91
C GLU A 17 15.33 -8.55 -11.47
N ASP A 18 16.09 -8.11 -10.47
CA ASP A 18 15.64 -8.08 -9.07
C ASP A 18 14.51 -7.07 -8.87
N TYR A 19 14.62 -5.89 -9.52
CA TYR A 19 13.56 -4.89 -9.54
C TYR A 19 12.29 -5.44 -10.20
N ASP A 20 12.41 -6.02 -11.39
CA ASP A 20 11.28 -6.55 -12.17
C ASP A 20 10.57 -7.69 -11.41
N LYS A 21 11.32 -8.56 -10.73
CA LYS A 21 10.76 -9.60 -9.85
C LYS A 21 10.01 -9.00 -8.65
N CYS A 22 10.59 -7.98 -8.02
CA CYS A 22 9.94 -7.30 -6.91
C CYS A 22 8.65 -6.63 -7.38
N PHE A 23 8.67 -5.95 -8.52
CA PHE A 23 7.51 -5.29 -9.11
C PHE A 23 6.36 -6.29 -9.35
N SER A 24 6.66 -7.41 -10.02
CA SER A 24 5.67 -8.47 -10.28
C SER A 24 5.12 -9.07 -8.98
N LYS A 25 5.97 -9.24 -7.96
CA LYS A 25 5.55 -9.76 -6.65
C LYS A 25 4.59 -8.80 -5.95
N VAL A 26 4.87 -7.49 -5.98
CA VAL A 26 3.99 -6.46 -5.40
C VAL A 26 2.65 -6.42 -6.15
N GLU A 27 2.69 -6.41 -7.49
CA GLU A 27 1.45 -6.41 -8.28
C GLU A 27 0.56 -7.62 -7.98
N ASN A 28 1.16 -8.80 -7.82
CA ASN A 28 0.42 -9.99 -7.44
C ASN A 28 -0.11 -9.92 -6.00
N SER A 29 0.68 -9.38 -5.05
CA SER A 29 0.24 -9.23 -3.66
C SER A 29 -0.98 -8.31 -3.53
N PHE A 30 -1.06 -7.25 -4.33
CA PHE A 30 -2.23 -6.37 -4.36
C PHE A 30 -3.49 -7.07 -4.91
N LYS A 31 -3.33 -7.95 -5.92
CA LYS A 31 -4.43 -8.81 -6.39
C LYS A 31 -4.91 -9.77 -5.30
N GLU A 32 -3.99 -10.30 -4.49
CA GLU A 32 -4.36 -11.17 -3.37
C GLU A 32 -5.09 -10.38 -2.26
N LEU A 33 -4.67 -9.13 -1.97
CA LEU A 33 -5.39 -8.27 -1.02
C LEU A 33 -6.84 -8.03 -1.44
N SER A 34 -7.11 -7.83 -2.72
CA SER A 34 -8.48 -7.61 -3.20
C SER A 34 -9.42 -8.80 -2.97
N LYS A 35 -8.89 -10.02 -2.79
CA LYS A 35 -9.71 -11.22 -2.50
C LYS A 35 -10.31 -11.22 -1.09
N PHE A 36 -9.84 -10.36 -0.20
CA PHE A 36 -10.44 -10.18 1.12
C PHE A 36 -11.74 -9.38 1.09
N GLN A 37 -12.04 -8.70 -0.02
CA GLN A 37 -13.27 -7.92 -0.16
C GLN A 37 -14.51 -8.78 0.14
N GLY A 38 -15.38 -8.29 1.03
CA GLY A 38 -16.56 -9.00 1.51
C GLY A 38 -16.29 -10.06 2.57
N ASN A 39 -15.02 -10.25 2.98
CA ASN A 39 -14.61 -11.31 3.89
C ASN A 39 -13.97 -10.80 5.20
N LEU A 40 -13.88 -9.48 5.42
CA LEU A 40 -13.31 -8.91 6.66
C LEU A 40 -14.37 -8.83 7.79
N ASN A 41 -15.17 -9.89 7.94
CA ASN A 41 -16.28 -9.99 8.88
C ASN A 41 -15.95 -10.80 10.15
N ASN A 42 -14.69 -11.15 10.35
CA ASN A 42 -14.21 -11.86 11.52
C ASN A 42 -12.75 -11.53 11.84
N LYS A 43 -12.36 -11.80 13.07
CA LYS A 43 -11.04 -11.50 13.63
C LYS A 43 -9.89 -12.12 12.83
N GLU A 44 -10.03 -13.38 12.44
CA GLU A 44 -8.97 -14.13 11.76
C GLU A 44 -8.67 -13.55 10.37
N ASN A 45 -9.71 -13.28 9.59
CA ASN A 45 -9.57 -12.71 8.27
C ASN A 45 -8.96 -11.29 8.32
N ILE A 46 -9.37 -10.49 9.31
CA ILE A 46 -8.80 -9.16 9.53
C ILE A 46 -7.30 -9.26 9.86
N LEU A 47 -6.91 -10.17 10.76
CA LEU A 47 -5.51 -10.37 11.09
C LEU A 47 -4.68 -10.81 9.88
N ASN A 48 -5.22 -11.73 9.08
CA ASN A 48 -4.55 -12.22 7.88
C ASN A 48 -4.42 -11.12 6.83
N PHE A 49 -5.46 -10.31 6.64
CA PHE A 49 -5.42 -9.14 5.76
C PHE A 49 -4.33 -8.15 6.19
N LEU A 50 -4.30 -7.74 7.46
CA LEU A 50 -3.33 -6.78 7.98
C LEU A 50 -1.88 -7.28 7.83
N LYS A 51 -1.62 -8.56 8.07
CA LYS A 51 -0.30 -9.17 7.85
C LYS A 51 0.11 -9.16 6.39
N GLN A 52 -0.81 -9.45 5.49
CA GLN A 52 -0.54 -9.46 4.07
C GLN A 52 -0.36 -8.04 3.52
N GLU A 53 -1.14 -7.08 4.01
CA GLU A 53 -1.01 -5.67 3.68
C GLU A 53 0.37 -5.15 4.09
N GLU A 54 0.81 -5.36 5.34
CA GLU A 54 2.14 -5.00 5.84
C GLU A 54 3.27 -5.56 4.96
N SER A 55 3.23 -6.87 4.66
CA SER A 55 4.21 -7.49 3.77
C SER A 55 4.23 -6.88 2.37
N SER A 56 3.07 -6.49 1.85
CA SER A 56 2.93 -5.87 0.54
C SER A 56 3.47 -4.45 0.54
N GLU A 57 3.20 -3.69 1.59
CA GLU A 57 3.70 -2.33 1.79
C GLU A 57 5.22 -2.29 1.92
N GLU A 58 5.84 -3.24 2.63
CA GLU A 58 7.30 -3.34 2.73
C GLU A 58 7.96 -3.52 1.36
N LEU A 59 7.40 -4.37 0.52
CA LEU A 59 7.92 -4.60 -0.84
C LEU A 59 7.70 -3.37 -1.72
N PHE A 60 6.52 -2.76 -1.62
CA PHE A 60 6.18 -1.54 -2.36
C PHE A 60 7.09 -0.38 -1.96
N ALA A 61 7.40 -0.21 -0.67
CA ALA A 61 8.29 0.83 -0.17
C ALA A 61 9.68 0.76 -0.83
N LYS A 62 10.20 -0.44 -1.12
CA LYS A 62 11.47 -0.61 -1.84
C LYS A 62 11.38 -0.09 -3.27
N LEU A 63 10.29 -0.41 -3.99
CA LEU A 63 10.05 0.08 -5.34
C LEU A 63 9.88 1.60 -5.37
N PHE A 64 9.10 2.12 -4.42
CA PHE A 64 8.84 3.56 -4.31
C PHE A 64 10.13 4.33 -4.02
N THR A 65 10.93 3.89 -3.05
CA THR A 65 12.20 4.51 -2.71
C THR A 65 13.15 4.48 -3.91
N TYR A 66 13.30 3.34 -4.56
CA TYR A 66 14.17 3.19 -5.73
C TYR A 66 13.77 4.13 -6.87
N SER A 67 12.49 4.16 -7.24
CA SER A 67 12.00 5.01 -8.31
C SER A 67 12.10 6.50 -7.99
N SER A 68 11.82 6.89 -6.74
CA SER A 68 11.91 8.27 -6.28
C SER A 68 13.36 8.76 -6.29
N MET A 69 14.31 7.98 -5.78
CA MET A 69 15.72 8.35 -5.79
C MET A 69 16.27 8.50 -7.22
N HIS A 70 15.89 7.61 -8.15
CA HIS A 70 16.25 7.76 -9.56
C HIS A 70 15.69 9.05 -10.17
N PHE A 71 14.42 9.32 -9.89
CA PHE A 71 13.76 10.53 -10.36
C PHE A 71 14.44 11.80 -9.80
N ASP A 72 14.73 11.82 -8.48
CA ASP A 72 15.34 12.98 -7.81
C ASP A 72 16.78 13.22 -8.28
N GLN A 73 17.51 12.16 -8.66
CA GLN A 73 18.87 12.27 -9.20
C GLN A 73 18.87 12.94 -10.59
N ASN A 74 17.91 12.62 -11.45
CA ASN A 74 17.77 13.21 -12.78
C ASN A 74 16.31 13.23 -13.25
N GLN A 75 15.61 14.30 -12.94
CA GLN A 75 14.20 14.50 -13.29
C GLN A 75 13.96 14.67 -14.80
N LYS A 76 15.00 15.06 -15.56
CA LYS A 76 14.91 15.25 -17.01
C LYS A 76 15.08 13.97 -17.80
N ASP A 77 15.53 12.90 -17.16
CA ASP A 77 15.71 11.60 -17.81
C ASP A 77 14.34 10.92 -18.03
N PRO A 78 13.95 10.69 -19.30
CA PRO A 78 12.66 10.05 -19.60
C PRO A 78 12.52 8.65 -18.96
N SER A 79 13.63 7.91 -18.80
CA SER A 79 13.61 6.59 -18.19
C SER A 79 13.23 6.64 -16.71
N ASN A 80 13.71 7.65 -15.99
CA ASN A 80 13.37 7.89 -14.58
C ASN A 80 11.90 8.33 -14.41
N GLN A 81 11.39 9.14 -15.36
CA GLN A 81 9.99 9.52 -15.38
C GLN A 81 9.08 8.31 -15.60
N VAL A 82 9.42 7.45 -16.56
CA VAL A 82 8.67 6.20 -16.82
C VAL A 82 8.74 5.25 -15.62
N LEU A 83 9.92 5.11 -14.99
CA LEU A 83 10.10 4.27 -13.81
C LEU A 83 9.17 4.74 -12.65
N ARG A 84 9.19 6.05 -12.37
CA ARG A 84 8.32 6.65 -11.35
C ARG A 84 6.84 6.50 -11.69
N GLY A 85 6.45 6.76 -12.94
CA GLY A 85 5.08 6.60 -13.41
C GLY A 85 4.52 5.19 -13.16
N LYS A 86 5.29 4.14 -13.53
CA LYS A 86 4.91 2.74 -13.28
C LYS A 86 4.67 2.45 -11.79
N VAL A 87 5.50 3.00 -10.90
CA VAL A 87 5.34 2.78 -9.45
C VAL A 87 4.14 3.55 -8.91
N MET A 88 3.85 4.75 -9.44
CA MET A 88 2.65 5.50 -9.07
C MET A 88 1.36 4.81 -9.55
N ASP A 89 1.37 4.22 -10.76
CA ASP A 89 0.24 3.39 -11.24
C ASP A 89 0.02 2.18 -10.34
N LEU A 90 1.12 1.56 -9.87
CA LEU A 90 1.04 0.44 -8.93
C LEU A 90 0.46 0.88 -7.58
N TYR A 91 0.80 2.09 -7.11
CA TYR A 91 0.18 2.68 -5.92
C TYR A 91 -1.33 2.90 -6.09
N GLY A 92 -1.75 3.37 -7.26
CA GLY A 92 -3.18 3.47 -7.60
C GLY A 92 -3.91 2.12 -7.52
N LYS A 93 -3.27 1.04 -8.00
CA LYS A 93 -3.78 -0.33 -7.86
C LYS A 93 -3.89 -0.77 -6.40
N TYR A 94 -2.94 -0.39 -5.54
CA TYR A 94 -3.00 -0.66 -4.11
C TYR A 94 -4.21 0.02 -3.46
N ILE A 95 -4.39 1.33 -3.69
CA ILE A 95 -5.54 2.08 -3.14
C ILE A 95 -6.86 1.42 -3.56
N GLN A 96 -6.97 1.02 -4.83
CA GLN A 96 -8.16 0.34 -5.33
C GLN A 96 -8.36 -1.03 -4.67
N ALA A 97 -7.28 -1.82 -4.53
CA ALA A 97 -7.32 -3.17 -3.97
C ALA A 97 -7.66 -3.20 -2.48
N THR A 98 -7.47 -2.10 -1.75
CA THR A 98 -7.70 -2.01 -0.30
C THR A 98 -8.82 -1.05 0.10
N SER A 99 -9.49 -0.39 -0.86
CA SER A 99 -10.52 0.63 -0.62
C SER A 99 -11.67 0.18 0.29
N PHE A 100 -12.00 -1.10 0.28
CA PHE A 100 -13.06 -1.69 1.10
C PHE A 100 -12.66 -1.93 2.56
N SER A 101 -11.35 -1.97 2.87
CA SER A 101 -10.85 -2.54 4.12
C SER A 101 -11.32 -1.79 5.36
N ASN A 102 -11.22 -0.46 5.35
CA ASN A 102 -11.61 0.36 6.50
C ASN A 102 -13.08 0.20 6.85
N SER A 103 -13.97 0.24 5.86
CA SER A 103 -15.41 0.11 6.06
C SER A 103 -15.79 -1.29 6.55
N GLU A 104 -15.17 -2.33 6.00
CA GLU A 104 -15.44 -3.70 6.43
C GLU A 104 -14.88 -4.02 7.82
N ILE A 105 -13.68 -3.51 8.15
CA ILE A 105 -13.10 -3.71 9.48
C ILE A 105 -13.95 -3.03 10.53
N ILE A 106 -14.37 -1.76 10.33
CA ILE A 106 -15.15 -1.02 11.33
C ILE A 106 -16.57 -1.60 11.50
N ALA A 107 -17.12 -2.26 10.48
CA ALA A 107 -18.42 -2.93 10.55
C ALA A 107 -18.47 -4.08 11.56
N ASN A 108 -17.32 -4.59 12.04
CA ASN A 108 -17.25 -5.56 13.12
C ASN A 108 -17.59 -4.98 14.52
N GLY A 109 -17.74 -3.65 14.61
CA GLY A 109 -18.06 -2.95 15.84
C GLY A 109 -16.85 -2.52 16.65
N THR A 110 -16.91 -1.32 17.20
CA THR A 110 -15.80 -0.69 17.93
C THR A 110 -15.38 -1.47 19.17
N GLU A 111 -16.33 -2.07 19.89
CA GLU A 111 -16.06 -2.88 21.09
C GLU A 111 -15.19 -4.10 20.76
N ASN A 112 -15.49 -4.78 19.65
CA ASN A 112 -14.69 -5.91 19.18
C ASN A 112 -13.27 -5.46 18.79
N LEU A 113 -13.16 -4.36 18.03
CA LEU A 113 -11.87 -3.84 17.60
C LEU A 113 -11.01 -3.36 18.78
N GLU A 114 -11.62 -2.75 19.80
CA GLU A 114 -10.93 -2.38 21.03
C GLU A 114 -10.41 -3.61 21.78
N SER A 115 -11.24 -4.65 21.89
CA SER A 115 -10.84 -5.91 22.51
C SER A 115 -9.68 -6.55 21.77
N TRP A 116 -9.79 -6.71 20.44
CA TRP A 116 -8.74 -7.31 19.61
C TRP A 116 -7.45 -6.51 19.63
N SER A 117 -7.52 -5.18 19.67
CA SER A 117 -6.33 -4.31 19.73
C SER A 117 -5.43 -4.55 20.94
N LYS A 118 -5.94 -5.20 22.00
CA LYS A 118 -5.21 -5.54 23.23
C LYS A 118 -4.58 -6.94 23.16
N GLU A 119 -4.99 -7.77 22.21
CA GLU A 119 -4.48 -9.12 22.07
C GLU A 119 -3.05 -9.12 21.50
N LYS A 120 -2.27 -10.13 21.89
CA LYS A 120 -0.86 -10.26 21.49
C LYS A 120 -0.65 -10.23 19.98
N GLU A 121 -1.53 -10.90 19.24
CA GLU A 121 -1.44 -11.04 17.78
C GLU A 121 -1.73 -9.73 17.05
N PHE A 122 -2.62 -8.89 17.61
CA PHE A 122 -2.96 -7.59 17.08
C PHE A 122 -2.10 -6.44 17.59
N LYS A 123 -1.16 -6.72 18.49
CA LYS A 123 -0.30 -5.68 19.07
C LYS A 123 0.42 -4.81 18.03
N PRO A 124 0.99 -5.36 16.94
CA PRO A 124 1.59 -4.56 15.87
C PRO A 124 0.56 -3.62 15.20
N TYR A 125 -0.69 -4.07 15.08
CA TYR A 125 -1.79 -3.38 14.38
C TYR A 125 -2.68 -2.54 15.31
N SER A 126 -2.38 -2.50 16.61
CA SER A 126 -3.22 -1.83 17.62
C SER A 126 -3.43 -0.35 17.30
N TYR A 127 -2.43 0.32 16.72
CA TYR A 127 -2.55 1.71 16.28
C TYR A 127 -3.55 1.87 15.12
N VAL A 128 -3.49 0.98 14.15
CA VAL A 128 -4.39 0.98 12.98
C VAL A 128 -5.84 0.82 13.44
N LEU A 129 -6.13 -0.17 14.30
CA LEU A 129 -7.48 -0.41 14.82
C LEU A 129 -7.99 0.79 15.64
N LYS A 130 -7.17 1.34 16.52
CA LYS A 130 -7.55 2.53 17.31
C LYS A 130 -7.80 3.75 16.44
N ARG A 131 -7.03 3.95 15.37
CA ARG A 131 -7.24 5.04 14.41
C ARG A 131 -8.56 4.87 13.66
N LEU A 132 -8.90 3.64 13.24
CA LEU A 132 -10.19 3.35 12.61
C LEU A 132 -11.36 3.66 13.56
N ILE A 133 -11.29 3.20 14.82
CA ILE A 133 -12.31 3.49 15.83
C ILE A 133 -12.49 5.00 16.01
N LYS A 134 -11.38 5.74 16.15
CA LYS A 134 -11.42 7.20 16.32
C LYS A 134 -12.08 7.92 15.13
N ASN A 135 -11.83 7.44 13.92
CA ASN A 135 -12.28 8.07 12.68
C ASN A 135 -13.56 7.43 12.11
N GLN A 136 -14.26 6.56 12.86
CA GLN A 136 -15.41 5.80 12.36
C GLN A 136 -16.49 6.67 11.69
N ASN A 137 -16.73 7.87 12.22
CA ASN A 137 -17.74 8.79 11.69
C ASN A 137 -17.34 9.44 10.35
N HIS A 138 -16.09 9.27 9.92
CA HIS A 138 -15.53 9.79 8.67
C HIS A 138 -15.18 8.68 7.68
N ILE A 139 -15.44 7.43 8.04
CA ILE A 139 -15.21 6.28 7.14
C ILE A 139 -16.43 6.17 6.22
N LEU A 140 -16.16 6.28 4.94
CA LEU A 140 -17.16 6.14 3.89
C LEU A 140 -17.54 4.67 3.69
N SER A 141 -18.69 4.43 3.07
CA SER A 141 -19.06 3.07 2.67
C SER A 141 -18.06 2.51 1.64
N ALA A 142 -17.95 1.19 1.54
CA ALA A 142 -17.06 0.54 0.56
C ALA A 142 -17.31 1.02 -0.88
N LYS A 143 -18.57 1.36 -1.21
CA LYS A 143 -18.94 1.90 -2.52
C LYS A 143 -18.42 3.32 -2.75
N GLU A 144 -18.52 4.18 -1.75
CA GLU A 144 -18.01 5.56 -1.82
C GLU A 144 -16.48 5.58 -1.87
N GLU A 145 -15.80 4.76 -1.05
CA GLU A 145 -14.35 4.58 -1.09
C GLU A 145 -13.86 4.08 -2.46
N SER A 146 -14.59 3.14 -3.07
CA SER A 146 -14.27 2.64 -4.41
C SER A 146 -14.39 3.74 -5.47
N ILE A 147 -15.40 4.60 -5.38
CA ILE A 147 -15.56 5.74 -6.30
C ILE A 147 -14.39 6.70 -6.17
N ILE A 148 -14.00 7.05 -4.93
CA ILE A 148 -12.87 7.94 -4.67
C ILE A 148 -11.56 7.33 -5.15
N ALA A 149 -11.33 6.03 -4.90
CA ALA A 149 -10.14 5.31 -5.35
C ALA A 149 -10.00 5.33 -6.90
N ASN A 150 -11.10 5.21 -7.62
CA ASN A 150 -11.11 5.32 -9.08
C ASN A 150 -10.81 6.76 -9.55
N TYR A 151 -11.27 7.78 -8.81
CA TYR A 151 -11.01 9.18 -9.15
C TYR A 151 -9.55 9.58 -8.91
N ALA A 152 -8.91 9.04 -7.89
CA ALA A 152 -7.50 9.30 -7.59
C ALA A 152 -6.56 8.88 -8.73
N ASN A 153 -6.90 7.83 -9.48
CA ASN A 153 -6.15 7.41 -10.66
C ASN A 153 -6.25 8.43 -11.82
N VAL A 154 -7.36 9.15 -11.94
CA VAL A 154 -7.55 10.17 -12.98
C VAL A 154 -6.77 11.45 -12.65
N THR A 155 -6.75 11.86 -11.39
CA THR A 155 -6.06 13.09 -10.95
C THR A 155 -4.53 12.95 -10.93
N ASN A 156 -4.00 11.74 -10.76
CA ASN A 156 -2.56 11.48 -10.81
C ASN A 156 -2.02 11.33 -12.24
N SER A 157 -2.89 11.30 -13.25
CA SER A 157 -2.52 11.20 -14.68
C SER A 157 -2.48 12.55 -15.40
N LEU A 158 -2.79 13.65 -14.72
CA LEU A 158 -2.70 15.04 -15.18
C LEU A 158 -1.45 15.71 -14.62
#